data_e7651319136dc8d0f285c1f397a9eaa7
#
_entry.id   e7651319136dc8d0f285c1f397a9eaa7
#
_cell.length_a   1.000
_cell.length_b   1.000
_cell.length_c   1.000
_cell.angle_alpha   90.00
_cell.angle_beta   90.00
_cell.angle_gamma   90.00
#
_symmetry.space_group_name_H-M   'P 1'
#
loop_
_entity.id
_entity.type
_entity.pdbx_description
1 polymer ?
#
loop_
_entity_poly.entity_id
_entity_poly.type
_entity_poly.pdbx_seq_one_letter_code
_entity_poly.pdbx_strand_id
1 'polypeptide(L)'
;MRSRREFIQLASISAMLFASSPWNTLAAKQQLKTEDLLKFDTKGQVTLLHLTDIHGQLKPVYFRPPSENFGVGNFEGIPPHLVGKAFLDYFGISPNTPLAYAHTMVDYVPLAMEYGKLGGLDHTSTLIKAIRAEKGEDKVLLLDGGDTWQGSYTSLKTQGSDMVEAMKFLGTNAMVGHWEFTFGQKRLKELVKKMGYPFLGGNVFDTEWDEPVFESTSFFERGGVNIAVIGQHFPYTPIANPSYMVKGWSFGIRPEVIQKNVDKAKKNGAEIIVLLSHNGFDVDQKIASMINGIDVILT
;
A
#
# COMPACT_ATOMS: atom_id res chain seq x y z
N MET A 1 13.18 -6.44 -29.44
CA MET A 1 12.51 -6.97 -28.24
C MET A 1 12.67 -5.94 -27.14
N ARG A 2 11.57 -5.39 -26.66
CA ARG A 2 11.57 -4.47 -25.50
C ARG A 2 11.80 -5.29 -24.26
N SER A 3 12.57 -4.79 -23.31
CA SER A 3 12.99 -5.56 -22.14
C SER A 3 12.03 -5.33 -20.97
N ARG A 4 11.92 -6.31 -20.05
CA ARG A 4 11.26 -6.17 -18.73
C ARG A 4 11.64 -4.88 -18.02
N ARG A 5 12.82 -4.40 -18.30
CA ARG A 5 13.41 -3.16 -17.80
C ARG A 5 12.65 -1.91 -18.24
N GLU A 6 12.22 -1.83 -19.50
CA GLU A 6 11.46 -0.67 -20.03
C GLU A 6 10.07 -0.55 -19.40
N PHE A 7 9.46 -1.69 -19.06
CA PHE A 7 8.15 -1.71 -18.39
C PHE A 7 8.25 -1.21 -16.95
N ILE A 8 9.23 -1.70 -16.16
CA ILE A 8 9.45 -1.25 -14.77
C ILE A 8 9.76 0.24 -14.74
N GLN A 9 10.53 0.73 -15.71
CA GLN A 9 10.86 2.15 -15.85
C GLN A 9 9.62 3.02 -16.03
N LEU A 10 8.69 2.59 -16.86
CA LEU A 10 7.47 3.35 -17.17
C LEU A 10 6.42 3.26 -16.04
N ALA A 11 6.30 2.13 -15.39
CA ALA A 11 5.42 1.99 -14.23
C ALA A 11 5.86 2.87 -13.04
N SER A 12 7.16 2.99 -12.81
CA SER A 12 7.72 3.89 -11.78
C SER A 12 7.53 5.37 -12.13
N ILE A 13 7.63 5.72 -13.40
CA ILE A 13 7.39 7.09 -13.90
C ILE A 13 5.91 7.46 -13.80
N SER A 14 5.00 6.51 -14.05
CA SER A 14 3.55 6.77 -13.95
C SER A 14 3.13 7.16 -12.54
N ALA A 15 3.70 6.55 -11.50
CA ALA A 15 3.42 6.91 -10.11
C ALA A 15 3.92 8.32 -9.74
N MET A 16 4.97 8.82 -10.39
CA MET A 16 5.51 10.17 -10.15
C MET A 16 4.82 11.28 -10.97
N LEU A 17 4.18 10.93 -12.09
CA LEU A 17 3.61 11.90 -13.05
C LEU A 17 2.21 12.39 -12.68
N PHE A 18 1.53 11.79 -11.71
CA PHE A 18 0.26 12.31 -11.20
C PHE A 18 0.40 13.65 -10.44
N ALA A 19 1.60 14.07 -10.12
CA ALA A 19 1.84 15.24 -9.29
C ALA A 19 2.04 16.59 -10.01
N SER A 20 2.45 16.65 -11.29
CA SER A 20 2.55 17.94 -12.03
C SER A 20 3.09 17.81 -13.46
N SER A 21 2.33 18.29 -14.46
CA SER A 21 2.79 18.75 -15.79
C SER A 21 2.54 17.86 -17.03
N PRO A 22 2.43 18.45 -18.20
CA PRO A 22 1.82 17.85 -19.38
C PRO A 22 2.58 16.63 -19.91
N TRP A 23 1.84 15.60 -20.12
CA TRP A 23 2.17 14.19 -20.39
C TRP A 23 3.12 13.90 -21.57
N ASN A 24 3.42 14.88 -22.43
CA ASN A 24 3.99 14.62 -23.76
C ASN A 24 5.52 14.74 -23.88
N THR A 25 6.26 15.08 -22.84
CA THR A 25 7.68 15.44 -23.01
C THR A 25 8.70 14.57 -22.28
N LEU A 26 8.33 13.81 -21.27
CA LEU A 26 9.30 13.06 -20.46
C LEU A 26 9.46 11.57 -20.82
N ALA A 27 8.39 10.92 -21.26
CA ALA A 27 8.44 9.48 -21.56
C ALA A 27 9.28 9.13 -22.82
N ALA A 28 9.54 10.11 -23.69
CA ALA A 28 10.18 9.87 -25.00
C ALA A 28 11.70 10.00 -25.03
N LYS A 29 12.38 10.49 -24.00
CA LYS A 29 13.76 10.92 -24.10
C LYS A 29 14.79 10.38 -23.10
N GLN A 30 14.42 9.64 -22.06
CA GLN A 30 15.44 9.06 -21.17
C GLN A 30 15.45 7.54 -21.21
N GLN A 31 16.50 6.97 -21.78
CA GLN A 31 16.91 5.59 -21.53
C GLN A 31 17.40 5.50 -20.08
N LEU A 32 16.50 5.26 -19.13
CA LEU A 32 16.88 5.02 -17.74
C LEU A 32 17.72 3.74 -17.66
N LYS A 33 18.88 3.84 -17.06
CA LYS A 33 19.74 2.68 -16.75
C LYS A 33 19.20 1.99 -15.50
N THR A 34 19.55 0.71 -15.29
CA THR A 34 19.16 -0.03 -14.08
C THR A 34 19.62 0.67 -12.80
N GLU A 35 20.77 1.31 -12.87
CA GLU A 35 21.35 2.08 -11.78
C GLU A 35 20.51 3.31 -11.41
N ASP A 36 19.81 3.91 -12.37
CA ASP A 36 18.93 5.07 -12.12
C ASP A 36 17.63 4.64 -11.42
N LEU A 37 17.19 3.39 -11.58
CA LEU A 37 16.03 2.83 -10.88
C LEU A 37 16.30 2.57 -9.39
N LEU A 38 17.54 2.50 -8.99
CA LEU A 38 17.97 2.25 -7.61
C LEU A 38 18.49 3.52 -6.93
N LYS A 39 18.36 4.68 -7.58
CA LYS A 39 18.67 5.99 -7.01
C LYS A 39 17.38 6.70 -6.63
N PHE A 40 17.30 7.14 -5.40
CA PHE A 40 16.13 7.79 -4.84
C PHE A 40 16.53 9.15 -4.27
N ASP A 41 16.29 10.21 -5.04
CA ASP A 41 16.52 11.58 -4.58
C ASP A 41 15.51 11.92 -3.47
N THR A 42 15.95 11.83 -2.24
CA THR A 42 15.15 12.22 -1.08
C THR A 42 15.74 13.46 -0.43
N LYS A 43 14.87 14.33 0.07
CA LYS A 43 15.23 15.60 0.70
C LYS A 43 14.88 15.63 2.19
N GLY A 44 14.99 14.57 2.90
CA GLY A 44 14.61 14.52 4.31
C GLY A 44 15.62 13.76 5.14
N GLN A 45 15.49 13.89 6.46
CA GLN A 45 16.26 13.13 7.44
C GLN A 45 15.73 11.70 7.58
N VAL A 46 14.45 11.46 7.26
CA VAL A 46 13.76 10.18 7.39
C VAL A 46 13.15 9.80 6.05
N THR A 47 13.19 8.52 5.75
CA THR A 47 12.52 7.90 4.59
C THR A 47 11.44 6.95 5.08
N LEU A 48 10.19 7.21 4.70
CA LEU A 48 9.07 6.30 4.92
C LEU A 48 8.93 5.43 3.67
N LEU A 49 9.01 4.11 3.84
CA LEU A 49 8.67 3.14 2.82
C LEU A 49 7.30 2.57 3.15
N HIS A 50 6.41 2.57 2.19
CA HIS A 50 5.07 2.04 2.33
C HIS A 50 4.84 0.90 1.34
N LEU A 51 4.45 -0.25 1.85
CA LEU A 51 3.93 -1.40 1.10
C LEU A 51 2.49 -1.60 1.52
N THR A 52 1.64 -2.02 0.60
CA THR A 52 0.25 -2.36 0.87
C THR A 52 -0.25 -3.38 -0.16
N ASP A 53 -1.32 -4.10 0.15
CA ASP A 53 -2.05 -4.96 -0.78
C ASP A 53 -1.18 -6.00 -1.51
N ILE A 54 -0.26 -6.63 -0.79
CA ILE A 54 0.65 -7.65 -1.36
C ILE A 54 -0.11 -8.93 -1.70
N HIS A 55 -1.21 -9.20 -0.99
CA HIS A 55 -2.11 -10.34 -1.25
C HIS A 55 -1.40 -11.71 -1.35
N GLY A 56 -0.44 -11.96 -0.48
CA GLY A 56 0.27 -13.23 -0.40
C GLY A 56 1.18 -13.52 -1.60
N GLN A 57 1.58 -12.53 -2.39
CA GLN A 57 2.36 -12.72 -3.60
C GLN A 57 3.87 -12.69 -3.35
N LEU A 58 4.43 -13.83 -2.99
CA LEU A 58 5.87 -13.98 -2.78
C LEU A 58 6.68 -13.95 -4.08
N LYS A 59 6.13 -14.51 -5.16
CA LYS A 59 6.83 -14.69 -6.42
C LYS A 59 6.30 -13.76 -7.51
N PRO A 60 7.12 -13.38 -8.49
CA PRO A 60 6.67 -12.65 -9.64
C PRO A 60 5.54 -13.38 -10.39
N VAL A 61 4.55 -12.63 -10.81
CA VAL A 61 3.41 -13.10 -11.59
C VAL A 61 3.28 -12.30 -12.88
N TYR A 62 2.51 -12.81 -13.86
CA TYR A 62 2.12 -11.97 -14.98
C TYR A 62 1.32 -10.79 -14.44
N PHE A 63 1.59 -9.61 -15.01
CA PHE A 63 0.84 -8.40 -14.64
C PHE A 63 -0.66 -8.67 -14.76
N ARG A 64 -1.42 -8.29 -13.74
CA ARG A 64 -2.89 -8.43 -13.80
C ARG A 64 -3.46 -7.38 -14.74
N PRO A 65 -4.54 -7.72 -15.48
CA PRO A 65 -5.22 -6.70 -16.25
C PRO A 65 -5.59 -5.53 -15.34
N PRO A 66 -5.43 -4.28 -15.80
CA PRO A 66 -5.88 -3.13 -15.04
C PRO A 66 -7.39 -3.19 -14.81
N SER A 67 -7.84 -2.63 -13.70
CA SER A 67 -9.27 -2.46 -13.45
C SER A 67 -9.88 -1.56 -14.50
N GLU A 68 -11.02 -1.95 -15.05
CA GLU A 68 -11.76 -1.15 -16.00
C GLU A 68 -12.89 -0.40 -15.29
N ASN A 69 -12.93 0.91 -15.47
CA ASN A 69 -13.91 1.77 -14.83
C ASN A 69 -15.11 1.98 -15.77
N PHE A 70 -16.03 1.01 -15.80
CA PHE A 70 -17.23 1.09 -16.61
C PHE A 70 -18.21 2.12 -16.05
N GLY A 71 -18.71 2.98 -16.91
CA GLY A 71 -19.84 3.85 -16.61
C GLY A 71 -21.17 3.14 -16.80
N VAL A 72 -22.20 3.64 -16.14
CA VAL A 72 -23.58 3.15 -16.25
C VAL A 72 -24.49 4.30 -16.69
N GLY A 73 -25.35 4.04 -17.69
CA GLY A 73 -26.28 5.02 -18.20
C GLY A 73 -25.60 6.26 -18.76
N ASN A 74 -25.89 7.44 -18.26
CA ASN A 74 -25.35 8.72 -18.75
C ASN A 74 -23.86 8.92 -18.45
N PHE A 75 -23.23 8.04 -17.69
CA PHE A 75 -21.81 8.10 -17.35
C PHE A 75 -20.93 7.20 -18.23
N GLU A 76 -21.54 6.41 -19.11
CA GLU A 76 -20.81 5.55 -20.04
C GLU A 76 -20.04 6.40 -21.05
N GLY A 77 -18.76 6.05 -21.25
CA GLY A 77 -17.91 6.67 -22.28
C GLY A 77 -17.46 8.10 -21.99
N ILE A 78 -17.67 8.62 -20.78
CA ILE A 78 -17.13 9.92 -20.33
C ILE A 78 -16.14 9.73 -19.17
N PRO A 79 -15.13 10.61 -19.02
CA PRO A 79 -14.20 10.51 -17.88
C PRO A 79 -14.92 10.61 -16.52
N PRO A 80 -14.53 9.81 -15.54
CA PRO A 80 -13.42 8.85 -15.53
C PRO A 80 -13.76 7.46 -16.09
N HIS A 81 -14.97 7.26 -16.64
CA HIS A 81 -15.50 5.96 -17.10
C HIS A 81 -15.13 5.68 -18.56
N LEU A 82 -13.87 5.79 -18.88
CA LEU A 82 -13.28 5.44 -20.17
C LEU A 82 -12.50 4.15 -20.06
N VAL A 83 -12.69 3.22 -20.99
CA VAL A 83 -12.01 1.93 -21.00
C VAL A 83 -11.46 1.59 -22.39
N GLY A 84 -10.46 0.72 -22.44
CA GLY A 84 -9.94 0.17 -23.67
C GLY A 84 -9.47 1.22 -24.68
N LYS A 85 -9.91 1.09 -25.92
CA LYS A 85 -9.51 2.02 -27.00
C LYS A 85 -9.96 3.46 -26.76
N ALA A 86 -11.15 3.68 -26.19
CA ALA A 86 -11.65 5.02 -25.88
C ALA A 86 -10.74 5.72 -24.86
N PHE A 87 -10.22 4.99 -23.88
CA PHE A 87 -9.22 5.52 -22.94
C PHE A 87 -7.93 5.92 -23.66
N LEU A 88 -7.39 5.05 -24.51
CA LEU A 88 -6.17 5.32 -25.26
C LEU A 88 -6.32 6.55 -26.15
N ASP A 89 -7.43 6.65 -26.90
CA ASP A 89 -7.71 7.77 -27.80
C ASP A 89 -7.86 9.10 -27.03
N TYR A 90 -8.56 9.09 -25.90
CA TYR A 90 -8.78 10.29 -25.08
C TYR A 90 -7.48 10.84 -24.47
N PHE A 91 -6.60 9.98 -23.99
CA PHE A 91 -5.33 10.37 -23.39
C PHE A 91 -4.15 10.42 -24.37
N GLY A 92 -4.38 10.16 -25.66
CA GLY A 92 -3.35 10.18 -26.70
C GLY A 92 -2.28 9.10 -26.52
N ILE A 93 -2.66 7.94 -25.97
CA ILE A 93 -1.76 6.82 -25.71
C ILE A 93 -1.74 5.90 -26.92
N SER A 94 -0.56 5.62 -27.47
CA SER A 94 -0.41 4.68 -28.57
C SER A 94 -0.64 3.23 -28.09
N PRO A 95 -1.39 2.40 -28.84
CA PRO A 95 -1.53 0.97 -28.55
C PRO A 95 -0.15 0.27 -28.62
N ASN A 96 -0.06 -0.94 -28.08
CA ASN A 96 1.19 -1.72 -28.02
C ASN A 96 2.36 -1.02 -27.29
N THR A 97 2.06 -0.17 -26.34
CA THR A 97 3.06 0.51 -25.50
C THR A 97 2.95 0.03 -24.06
N PRO A 98 4.03 0.18 -23.24
CA PRO A 98 3.97 -0.11 -21.81
C PRO A 98 2.87 0.68 -21.09
N LEU A 99 2.59 1.91 -21.54
CA LEU A 99 1.54 2.75 -20.95
C LEU A 99 0.15 2.20 -21.27
N ALA A 100 -0.08 1.77 -22.52
CA ALA A 100 -1.32 1.10 -22.90
C ALA A 100 -1.54 -0.19 -22.11
N TYR A 101 -0.48 -0.97 -21.88
CA TYR A 101 -0.50 -2.20 -21.09
C TYR A 101 -0.80 -1.93 -19.61
N ALA A 102 -0.28 -0.83 -19.04
CA ALA A 102 -0.51 -0.47 -17.65
C ALA A 102 -1.94 0.01 -17.37
N HIS A 103 -2.63 0.57 -18.35
CA HIS A 103 -3.91 1.25 -18.16
C HIS A 103 -5.11 0.60 -18.84
N THR A 104 -4.91 -0.32 -19.78
CA THR A 104 -6.01 -0.92 -20.53
C THR A 104 -5.80 -2.42 -20.78
N MET A 105 -6.89 -3.09 -21.18
CA MET A 105 -6.86 -4.48 -21.64
C MET A 105 -6.44 -4.62 -23.11
N VAL A 106 -6.23 -3.51 -23.83
CA VAL A 106 -5.87 -3.52 -25.25
C VAL A 106 -4.51 -4.20 -25.43
N ASP A 107 -4.46 -5.23 -26.27
CA ASP A 107 -3.28 -6.04 -26.54
C ASP A 107 -2.64 -6.67 -25.28
N TYR A 108 -3.45 -6.88 -24.22
CA TYR A 108 -2.95 -7.34 -22.92
C TYR A 108 -2.17 -8.66 -23.02
N VAL A 109 -2.71 -9.68 -23.70
CA VAL A 109 -2.07 -11.02 -23.76
C VAL A 109 -0.71 -10.99 -24.46
N PRO A 110 -0.58 -10.40 -25.67
CA PRO A 110 0.72 -10.24 -26.32
C PRO A 110 1.73 -9.47 -25.47
N LEU A 111 1.31 -8.37 -24.86
CA LEU A 111 2.18 -7.53 -24.02
C LEU A 111 2.56 -8.22 -22.71
N ALA A 112 1.66 -8.98 -22.08
CA ALA A 112 1.97 -9.80 -20.91
C ALA A 112 3.04 -10.86 -21.22
N MET A 113 2.98 -11.47 -22.39
CA MET A 113 4.00 -12.42 -22.85
C MET A 113 5.32 -11.74 -23.19
N GLU A 114 5.30 -10.53 -23.74
CA GLU A 114 6.49 -9.74 -24.05
C GLU A 114 7.21 -9.29 -22.76
N TYR A 115 6.47 -8.71 -21.80
CA TYR A 115 7.04 -8.20 -20.54
C TYR A 115 7.28 -9.30 -19.50
N GLY A 116 6.53 -10.41 -19.56
CA GLY A 116 6.65 -11.55 -18.67
C GLY A 116 6.18 -11.25 -17.25
N LYS A 117 6.69 -12.03 -16.30
CA LYS A 117 6.31 -11.91 -14.88
C LYS A 117 6.97 -10.72 -14.21
N LEU A 118 6.20 -10.02 -13.38
CA LEU A 118 6.57 -8.80 -12.68
C LEU A 118 6.24 -8.91 -11.19
N GLY A 119 6.73 -7.95 -10.40
CA GLY A 119 6.51 -7.93 -8.94
C GLY A 119 7.27 -9.03 -8.20
N GLY A 120 6.72 -9.45 -7.08
CA GLY A 120 7.32 -10.42 -6.18
C GLY A 120 8.13 -9.77 -5.06
N LEU A 121 8.08 -10.36 -3.86
CA LEU A 121 8.79 -9.83 -2.69
C LEU A 121 10.32 -9.92 -2.81
N ASP A 122 10.85 -10.80 -3.66
CA ASP A 122 12.28 -10.85 -4.00
C ASP A 122 12.76 -9.57 -4.68
N HIS A 123 12.01 -9.07 -5.66
CA HIS A 123 12.29 -7.79 -6.31
C HIS A 123 12.08 -6.62 -5.34
N THR A 124 10.98 -6.63 -4.59
CA THR A 124 10.69 -5.62 -3.55
C THR A 124 11.79 -5.58 -2.49
N SER A 125 12.30 -6.74 -2.06
CA SER A 125 13.43 -6.84 -1.13
C SER A 125 14.69 -6.18 -1.69
N THR A 126 14.95 -6.33 -2.99
CA THR A 126 16.09 -5.69 -3.64
C THR A 126 15.98 -4.17 -3.61
N LEU A 127 14.79 -3.63 -3.89
CA LEU A 127 14.53 -2.18 -3.81
C LEU A 127 14.68 -1.66 -2.38
N ILE A 128 14.08 -2.33 -1.39
CA ILE A 128 14.19 -1.95 0.02
C ILE A 128 15.66 -1.93 0.47
N LYS A 129 16.42 -2.97 0.13
CA LYS A 129 17.85 -3.04 0.47
C LYS A 129 18.64 -1.92 -0.19
N ALA A 130 18.36 -1.59 -1.45
CA ALA A 130 19.04 -0.50 -2.16
C ALA A 130 18.73 0.86 -1.49
N ILE A 131 17.47 1.11 -1.11
CA ILE A 131 17.07 2.33 -0.41
C ILE A 131 17.75 2.41 0.96
N ARG A 132 17.74 1.35 1.74
CA ARG A 132 18.43 1.31 3.04
C ARG A 132 19.93 1.53 2.93
N ALA A 133 20.56 0.94 1.91
CA ALA A 133 21.99 1.13 1.65
C ALA A 133 22.32 2.58 1.25
N GLU A 134 21.45 3.23 0.49
CA GLU A 134 21.65 4.62 0.06
C GLU A 134 21.35 5.65 1.17
N LYS A 135 20.27 5.44 1.95
CA LYS A 135 19.80 6.42 2.93
C LYS A 135 20.37 6.21 4.33
N GLY A 136 20.82 5.02 4.64
CA GLY A 136 21.14 4.53 5.98
C GLY A 136 19.95 3.79 6.58
N GLU A 137 20.18 2.60 7.12
CA GLU A 137 19.13 1.75 7.67
C GLU A 137 18.43 2.39 8.87
N ASP A 138 19.17 3.17 9.65
CA ASP A 138 18.71 3.96 10.78
C ASP A 138 17.76 5.11 10.41
N LYS A 139 17.66 5.47 9.11
CA LYS A 139 16.81 6.55 8.61
C LYS A 139 15.56 6.05 7.88
N VAL A 140 15.43 4.73 7.70
CA VAL A 140 14.32 4.15 6.94
C VAL A 140 13.32 3.48 7.86
N LEU A 141 12.04 3.79 7.67
CA LEU A 141 10.90 3.16 8.35
C LEU A 141 10.04 2.47 7.29
N LEU A 142 9.95 1.12 7.36
CA LEU A 142 9.12 0.31 6.47
C LEU A 142 7.77 0.03 7.12
N LEU A 143 6.70 0.50 6.51
CA LEU A 143 5.32 0.38 6.98
C LEU A 143 4.48 -0.45 6.01
N ASP A 144 3.63 -1.31 6.57
CA ASP A 144 2.74 -2.19 5.81
C ASP A 144 1.29 -1.72 6.00
N GLY A 145 0.68 -1.27 4.90
CA GLY A 145 -0.69 -0.78 4.86
C GLY A 145 -1.77 -1.87 5.00
N GLY A 146 -1.37 -3.13 5.12
CA GLY A 146 -2.29 -4.26 5.26
C GLY A 146 -2.69 -4.90 3.94
N ASP A 147 -3.62 -5.84 4.03
CA ASP A 147 -4.03 -6.73 2.94
C ASP A 147 -2.87 -7.54 2.35
N THR A 148 -1.96 -7.89 3.24
CA THR A 148 -0.68 -8.52 2.92
C THR A 148 -0.73 -10.04 2.99
N TRP A 149 -1.42 -10.60 4.02
CA TRP A 149 -1.29 -12.03 4.34
C TRP A 149 -2.21 -12.95 3.56
N GLN A 150 -3.23 -12.46 2.88
CA GLN A 150 -4.25 -13.26 2.22
C GLN A 150 -4.34 -12.91 0.73
N GLY A 151 -4.48 -13.91 -0.15
CA GLY A 151 -4.69 -13.71 -1.60
C GLY A 151 -3.96 -14.71 -2.48
N SER A 152 -3.09 -15.59 -1.93
CA SER A 152 -2.44 -16.65 -2.70
C SER A 152 -2.77 -18.04 -2.15
N TYR A 153 -2.58 -19.07 -2.99
CA TYR A 153 -2.75 -20.46 -2.56
C TYR A 153 -1.78 -20.83 -1.43
N THR A 154 -0.55 -20.36 -1.49
CA THR A 154 0.46 -20.64 -0.45
C THR A 154 0.02 -20.03 0.87
N SER A 155 -0.36 -18.77 0.87
CA SER A 155 -0.85 -18.06 2.05
C SER A 155 -2.11 -18.70 2.64
N LEU A 156 -3.03 -19.17 1.79
CA LEU A 156 -4.19 -19.94 2.25
C LEU A 156 -3.77 -21.23 2.98
N LYS A 157 -2.80 -21.98 2.44
CA LYS A 157 -2.31 -23.24 3.04
C LYS A 157 -1.54 -23.02 4.34
N THR A 158 -0.74 -21.98 4.41
CA THR A 158 0.04 -21.63 5.60
C THR A 158 -0.76 -20.81 6.60
N GLN A 159 -2.00 -20.40 6.23
CA GLN A 159 -2.83 -19.48 6.99
C GLN A 159 -2.06 -18.21 7.38
N GLY A 160 -1.40 -17.59 6.40
CA GLY A 160 -0.68 -16.32 6.53
C GLY A 160 0.72 -16.39 7.15
N SER A 161 1.18 -17.54 7.65
CA SER A 161 2.50 -17.57 8.29
C SER A 161 3.67 -17.35 7.34
N ASP A 162 3.56 -17.74 6.08
CA ASP A 162 4.56 -17.45 5.04
C ASP A 162 4.77 -15.94 4.86
N MET A 163 3.69 -15.18 4.85
CA MET A 163 3.75 -13.73 4.69
C MET A 163 4.28 -13.04 5.95
N VAL A 164 3.87 -13.50 7.14
CA VAL A 164 4.44 -12.99 8.40
C VAL A 164 5.96 -13.15 8.43
N GLU A 165 6.49 -14.32 8.07
CA GLU A 165 7.93 -14.54 8.01
C GLU A 165 8.61 -13.71 6.91
N ALA A 166 7.99 -13.57 5.73
CA ALA A 166 8.51 -12.76 4.64
C ALA A 166 8.59 -11.27 5.02
N MET A 167 7.53 -10.70 5.59
CA MET A 167 7.50 -9.30 6.02
C MET A 167 8.46 -9.02 7.18
N LYS A 168 8.61 -9.99 8.09
CA LYS A 168 9.63 -9.93 9.14
C LYS A 168 11.05 -9.93 8.56
N PHE A 169 11.31 -10.78 7.55
CA PHE A 169 12.60 -10.78 6.84
C PHE A 169 12.88 -9.47 6.10
N LEU A 170 11.84 -8.81 5.56
CA LEU A 170 11.97 -7.48 4.96
C LEU A 170 12.27 -6.37 5.98
N GLY A 171 12.11 -6.66 7.28
CA GLY A 171 12.30 -5.70 8.34
C GLY A 171 11.18 -4.67 8.43
N THR A 172 9.92 -5.13 8.28
CA THR A 172 8.73 -4.30 8.51
C THR A 172 8.71 -3.79 9.94
N ASN A 173 8.36 -2.53 10.12
CA ASN A 173 8.38 -1.85 11.42
C ASN A 173 6.99 -1.74 12.05
N ALA A 174 5.93 -1.58 11.28
CA ALA A 174 4.54 -1.62 11.76
C ALA A 174 3.60 -2.00 10.61
N MET A 175 2.41 -2.47 10.97
CA MET A 175 1.41 -2.93 10.03
C MET A 175 0.00 -2.58 10.51
N VAL A 176 -0.91 -2.36 9.57
CA VAL A 176 -2.37 -2.39 9.76
C VAL A 176 -2.98 -3.58 9.03
N GLY A 177 -4.29 -3.80 9.08
CA GLY A 177 -4.88 -4.98 8.47
C GLY A 177 -6.22 -4.73 7.77
N HIS A 178 -6.54 -5.67 6.88
CA HIS A 178 -7.80 -5.79 6.17
C HIS A 178 -8.22 -7.27 6.06
N TRP A 179 -7.81 -8.00 5.04
CA TRP A 179 -8.15 -9.42 4.89
C TRP A 179 -7.39 -10.35 5.82
N GLU A 180 -6.46 -9.85 6.60
CA GLU A 180 -5.86 -10.58 7.72
C GLU A 180 -6.94 -11.11 8.69
N PHE A 181 -8.03 -10.36 8.83
CA PHE A 181 -9.18 -10.74 9.67
C PHE A 181 -9.92 -11.98 9.16
N THR A 182 -9.79 -12.33 7.87
CA THR A 182 -10.45 -13.51 7.27
C THR A 182 -9.91 -14.84 7.78
N PHE A 183 -8.72 -14.85 8.39
CA PHE A 183 -8.21 -16.04 9.08
C PHE A 183 -8.91 -16.30 10.42
N GLY A 184 -9.78 -15.38 10.87
CA GLY A 184 -10.48 -15.41 12.15
C GLY A 184 -9.61 -14.98 13.32
N GLN A 185 -10.26 -14.56 14.40
CA GLN A 185 -9.62 -13.91 15.55
C GLN A 185 -8.49 -14.73 16.19
N LYS A 186 -8.71 -16.04 16.37
CA LYS A 186 -7.73 -16.91 17.02
C LYS A 186 -6.43 -16.92 16.20
N ARG A 187 -6.56 -17.18 14.90
CA ARG A 187 -5.39 -17.28 14.02
C ARG A 187 -4.69 -15.93 13.86
N LEU A 188 -5.45 -14.86 13.70
CA LEU A 188 -4.89 -13.50 13.64
C LEU A 188 -4.05 -13.19 14.88
N LYS A 189 -4.60 -13.42 16.09
CA LYS A 189 -3.88 -13.19 17.36
C LYS A 189 -2.60 -14.05 17.48
N GLU A 190 -2.61 -15.28 16.96
CA GLU A 190 -1.41 -16.14 16.91
C GLU A 190 -0.33 -15.55 15.99
N LEU A 191 -0.73 -15.04 14.81
CA LEU A 191 0.19 -14.43 13.86
C LEU A 191 0.76 -13.11 14.38
N VAL A 192 -0.09 -12.25 14.95
CA VAL A 192 0.33 -10.98 15.57
C VAL A 192 1.40 -11.22 16.64
N LYS A 193 1.26 -12.26 17.46
CA LYS A 193 2.29 -12.62 18.46
C LYS A 193 3.62 -13.06 17.84
N LYS A 194 3.61 -13.59 16.62
CA LYS A 194 4.79 -14.13 15.93
C LYS A 194 5.50 -13.10 15.05
N MET A 195 4.79 -12.07 14.59
CA MET A 195 5.34 -11.14 13.60
C MET A 195 6.51 -10.32 14.12
N GLY A 196 6.56 -10.01 15.41
CA GLY A 196 7.70 -9.33 16.03
C GLY A 196 7.78 -7.82 15.79
N TYR A 197 6.73 -7.24 15.21
CA TYR A 197 6.50 -5.81 15.02
C TYR A 197 5.04 -5.46 15.30
N PRO A 198 4.67 -4.19 15.60
CA PRO A 198 3.32 -3.81 15.96
C PRO A 198 2.29 -4.03 14.84
N PHE A 199 1.13 -4.62 15.21
CA PHE A 199 -0.10 -4.63 14.42
C PHE A 199 -1.02 -3.56 15.00
N LEU A 200 -1.09 -2.41 14.33
CA LEU A 200 -1.72 -1.20 14.87
C LEU A 200 -3.17 -1.08 14.43
N GLY A 201 -4.07 -0.79 15.37
CA GLY A 201 -5.49 -0.69 15.05
C GLY A 201 -6.30 0.14 16.04
N GLY A 202 -6.24 1.46 15.92
CA GLY A 202 -6.97 2.39 16.79
C GLY A 202 -8.48 2.43 16.58
N ASN A 203 -9.01 1.70 15.61
CA ASN A 203 -10.42 1.71 15.23
C ASN A 203 -11.15 0.37 15.46
N VAL A 204 -10.51 -0.58 16.15
CA VAL A 204 -11.11 -1.87 16.49
C VAL A 204 -11.29 -2.01 17.99
N PHE A 205 -12.52 -2.25 18.43
CA PHE A 205 -12.89 -2.35 19.82
C PHE A 205 -13.62 -3.65 20.12
N ASP A 206 -13.41 -4.19 21.31
CA ASP A 206 -14.20 -5.27 21.84
C ASP A 206 -15.63 -4.79 22.13
N THR A 207 -16.65 -5.54 21.70
CA THR A 207 -18.06 -5.11 21.84
C THR A 207 -18.63 -5.33 23.25
N GLU A 208 -17.98 -6.13 24.09
CA GLU A 208 -18.43 -6.39 25.45
C GLU A 208 -17.91 -5.33 26.43
N TRP A 209 -16.65 -4.92 26.25
CA TRP A 209 -15.96 -4.03 27.19
C TRP A 209 -15.68 -2.64 26.64
N ASP A 210 -15.92 -2.41 25.33
CA ASP A 210 -15.56 -1.19 24.58
C ASP A 210 -14.10 -0.80 24.75
N GLU A 211 -13.24 -1.81 24.86
CA GLU A 211 -11.78 -1.65 24.96
C GLU A 211 -11.09 -1.85 23.61
N PRO A 212 -9.99 -1.12 23.33
CA PRO A 212 -9.20 -1.34 22.12
C PRO A 212 -8.66 -2.77 22.05
N VAL A 213 -8.86 -3.43 20.90
CA VAL A 213 -8.36 -4.81 20.67
C VAL A 213 -6.87 -4.83 20.37
N PHE A 214 -6.37 -3.79 19.74
CA PHE A 214 -4.96 -3.63 19.33
C PHE A 214 -4.39 -2.32 19.85
N GLU A 215 -3.07 -2.24 19.91
CA GLU A 215 -2.41 -0.95 20.12
C GLU A 215 -2.75 0.02 18.99
N SER A 216 -3.02 1.27 19.34
CA SER A 216 -3.37 2.29 18.34
C SER A 216 -2.14 2.96 17.73
N THR A 217 -1.02 3.02 18.47
CA THR A 217 0.12 3.88 18.14
C THR A 217 1.42 3.25 18.61
N SER A 218 2.43 3.29 17.74
CA SER A 218 3.81 2.97 18.10
C SER A 218 4.74 4.12 17.77
N PHE A 219 5.85 4.20 18.52
CA PHE A 219 6.85 5.24 18.40
C PHE A 219 8.16 4.67 17.86
N PHE A 220 8.79 5.40 16.97
CA PHE A 220 10.04 5.03 16.33
C PHE A 220 10.98 6.25 16.30
N GLU A 221 12.25 6.02 16.52
CA GLU A 221 13.29 6.99 16.24
C GLU A 221 14.00 6.61 14.94
N ARG A 222 14.08 7.53 13.98
CA ARG A 222 14.80 7.35 12.72
C ARG A 222 15.53 8.64 12.36
N GLY A 223 16.82 8.53 12.06
CA GLY A 223 17.64 9.70 11.71
C GLY A 223 17.62 10.82 12.78
N GLY A 224 17.42 10.47 14.05
CA GLY A 224 17.27 11.42 15.16
C GLY A 224 15.92 12.11 15.25
N VAL A 225 14.90 11.62 14.52
CA VAL A 225 13.53 12.16 14.53
C VAL A 225 12.59 11.18 15.22
N ASN A 226 11.78 11.66 16.14
CA ASN A 226 10.75 10.87 16.83
C ASN A 226 9.47 10.82 16.01
N ILE A 227 9.07 9.62 15.58
CA ILE A 227 7.93 9.36 14.71
C ILE A 227 6.88 8.57 15.48
N ALA A 228 5.64 9.06 15.49
CA ALA A 228 4.49 8.27 15.92
C ALA A 228 3.75 7.72 14.70
N VAL A 229 3.49 6.42 14.68
CA VAL A 229 2.67 5.75 13.67
C VAL A 229 1.36 5.34 14.33
N ILE A 230 0.26 5.91 13.85
CA ILE A 230 -1.11 5.62 14.31
C ILE A 230 -1.75 4.71 13.25
N GLY A 231 -2.29 3.56 13.66
CA GLY A 231 -2.86 2.58 12.74
C GLY A 231 -4.38 2.64 12.65
N GLN A 232 -4.89 2.44 11.43
CA GLN A 232 -6.33 2.28 11.14
C GLN A 232 -6.52 1.07 10.23
N HIS A 233 -7.24 0.06 10.71
CA HIS A 233 -7.67 -1.09 9.91
C HIS A 233 -8.83 -0.72 9.00
N PHE A 234 -9.11 -1.55 7.98
CA PHE A 234 -10.25 -1.38 7.10
C PHE A 234 -11.57 -1.31 7.90
N PRO A 235 -12.28 -0.18 7.85
CA PRO A 235 -13.40 0.06 8.75
C PRO A 235 -14.65 -0.75 8.41
N TYR A 236 -14.76 -1.23 7.17
CA TYR A 236 -15.92 -1.99 6.68
C TYR A 236 -15.72 -3.51 6.75
N THR A 237 -14.69 -3.99 7.44
CA THR A 237 -14.38 -5.43 7.62
C THR A 237 -15.60 -6.27 7.99
N PRO A 238 -16.49 -5.86 8.94
CA PRO A 238 -17.69 -6.65 9.29
C PRO A 238 -18.78 -6.67 8.23
N ILE A 239 -18.73 -5.76 7.25
CA ILE A 239 -19.69 -5.68 6.13
C ILE A 239 -19.15 -6.49 4.95
N ALA A 240 -17.84 -6.40 4.71
CA ALA A 240 -17.17 -7.07 3.60
C ALA A 240 -16.96 -8.59 3.83
N ASN A 241 -17.03 -9.04 5.08
CA ASN A 241 -16.72 -10.42 5.46
C ASN A 241 -17.84 -11.05 6.31
N PRO A 242 -17.96 -12.39 6.34
CA PRO A 242 -18.86 -13.08 7.24
C PRO A 242 -18.64 -12.67 8.71
N SER A 243 -19.69 -12.31 9.39
CA SER A 243 -19.66 -11.75 10.75
C SER A 243 -18.98 -12.65 11.80
N TYR A 244 -18.97 -13.97 11.58
CA TYR A 244 -18.31 -14.91 12.51
C TYR A 244 -16.79 -14.75 12.54
N MET A 245 -16.17 -14.19 11.52
CA MET A 245 -14.70 -13.98 11.44
C MET A 245 -14.23 -12.92 12.44
N VAL A 246 -15.08 -11.95 12.72
CA VAL A 246 -14.77 -10.80 13.60
C VAL A 246 -15.80 -10.64 14.72
N LYS A 247 -16.42 -11.75 15.14
CA LYS A 247 -17.47 -11.77 16.17
C LYS A 247 -16.96 -11.14 17.47
N GLY A 248 -17.71 -10.19 18.02
CA GLY A 248 -17.35 -9.50 19.26
C GLY A 248 -16.37 -8.34 19.07
N TRP A 249 -16.06 -7.98 17.81
CA TRP A 249 -15.27 -6.80 17.49
C TRP A 249 -16.08 -5.80 16.69
N SER A 250 -16.00 -4.53 17.06
CA SER A 250 -16.55 -3.41 16.29
C SER A 250 -15.43 -2.71 15.53
N PHE A 251 -15.74 -2.36 14.29
CA PHE A 251 -14.88 -1.57 13.41
C PHE A 251 -15.58 -0.26 13.08
N GLY A 252 -14.83 0.75 12.71
CA GLY A 252 -15.45 2.00 12.26
C GLY A 252 -14.44 3.10 11.99
N ILE A 253 -14.94 4.20 11.44
CA ILE A 253 -14.19 5.43 11.28
C ILE A 253 -14.47 6.25 12.56
N ARG A 254 -13.43 6.53 13.34
CA ARG A 254 -13.55 7.19 14.66
C ARG A 254 -12.63 8.40 14.74
N PRO A 255 -13.01 9.54 14.16
CA PRO A 255 -12.15 10.73 14.10
C PRO A 255 -11.69 11.21 15.49
N GLU A 256 -12.57 11.13 16.49
CA GLU A 256 -12.27 11.50 17.86
C GLU A 256 -11.17 10.64 18.51
N VAL A 257 -11.12 9.35 18.17
CA VAL A 257 -10.06 8.43 18.63
C VAL A 257 -8.74 8.75 17.91
N ILE A 258 -8.80 9.04 16.62
CA ILE A 258 -7.61 9.45 15.85
C ILE A 258 -7.04 10.75 16.44
N GLN A 259 -7.88 11.79 16.66
CA GLN A 259 -7.43 13.06 17.24
C GLN A 259 -6.81 12.86 18.62
N LYS A 260 -7.45 12.06 19.50
CA LYS A 260 -6.91 11.73 20.81
C LYS A 260 -5.52 11.06 20.73
N ASN A 261 -5.32 10.15 19.75
CA ASN A 261 -4.02 9.51 19.54
C ASN A 261 -2.97 10.49 19.02
N VAL A 262 -3.34 11.40 18.12
CA VAL A 262 -2.49 12.49 17.63
C VAL A 262 -2.05 13.39 18.79
N ASP A 263 -2.98 13.83 19.64
CA ASP A 263 -2.69 14.70 20.76
C ASP A 263 -1.77 14.01 21.79
N LYS A 264 -2.02 12.72 22.04
CA LYS A 264 -1.16 11.88 22.89
C LYS A 264 0.25 11.72 22.29
N ALA A 265 0.35 11.51 20.97
CA ALA A 265 1.62 11.40 20.29
C ALA A 265 2.44 12.68 20.38
N LYS A 266 1.84 13.84 20.15
CA LYS A 266 2.48 15.16 20.34
C LYS A 266 2.96 15.36 21.78
N LYS A 267 2.12 15.05 22.76
CA LYS A 267 2.46 15.14 24.18
C LYS A 267 3.64 14.25 24.56
N ASN A 268 3.80 13.11 23.87
CA ASN A 268 4.91 12.18 24.07
C ASN A 268 6.16 12.53 23.24
N GLY A 269 6.19 13.69 22.61
CA GLY A 269 7.37 14.20 21.91
C GLY A 269 7.53 13.72 20.46
N ALA A 270 6.45 13.24 19.81
CA ALA A 270 6.52 12.93 18.38
C ALA A 270 6.69 14.23 17.57
N GLU A 271 7.68 14.23 16.69
CA GLU A 271 7.99 15.31 15.75
C GLU A 271 7.30 15.10 14.40
N ILE A 272 7.07 13.84 14.03
CA ILE A 272 6.30 13.43 12.85
C ILE A 272 5.20 12.47 13.28
N ILE A 273 3.99 12.73 12.81
CA ILE A 273 2.81 11.87 13.04
C ILE A 273 2.34 11.30 11.72
N VAL A 274 2.44 9.99 11.61
CA VAL A 274 2.03 9.21 10.44
C VAL A 274 0.72 8.48 10.77
N LEU A 275 -0.30 8.68 9.96
CA LEU A 275 -1.48 7.81 9.94
C LEU A 275 -1.23 6.70 8.92
N LEU A 276 -1.02 5.49 9.39
CA LEU A 276 -0.96 4.29 8.57
C LEU A 276 -2.37 3.72 8.47
N SER A 277 -2.94 3.75 7.29
CA SER A 277 -4.37 3.57 7.10
C SER A 277 -4.69 2.53 6.03
N HIS A 278 -5.76 1.77 6.27
CA HIS A 278 -6.44 0.98 5.26
C HIS A 278 -7.91 1.40 5.11
N ASN A 279 -8.22 2.67 5.36
CA ASN A 279 -9.59 3.18 5.24
C ASN A 279 -10.04 3.35 3.78
N GLY A 280 -9.08 3.54 2.87
CA GLY A 280 -9.30 3.95 1.49
C GLY A 280 -9.21 5.46 1.30
N PHE A 281 -8.78 5.87 0.11
CA PHE A 281 -8.41 7.25 -0.23
C PHE A 281 -9.48 8.29 0.12
N ASP A 282 -10.74 8.05 -0.25
CA ASP A 282 -11.83 9.02 -0.03
C ASP A 282 -12.09 9.26 1.47
N VAL A 283 -12.03 8.19 2.26
CA VAL A 283 -12.17 8.26 3.72
C VAL A 283 -11.01 9.03 4.32
N ASP A 284 -9.79 8.74 3.91
CA ASP A 284 -8.59 9.37 4.45
C ASP A 284 -8.48 10.84 4.02
N GLN A 285 -8.93 11.20 2.82
CA GLN A 285 -9.09 12.60 2.42
C GLN A 285 -10.08 13.34 3.34
N LYS A 286 -11.19 12.69 3.71
CA LYS A 286 -12.13 13.26 4.66
C LYS A 286 -11.52 13.39 6.06
N ILE A 287 -10.81 12.37 6.53
CA ILE A 287 -10.09 12.39 7.81
C ILE A 287 -9.07 13.54 7.83
N ALA A 288 -8.29 13.74 6.77
CA ALA A 288 -7.34 14.85 6.66
C ALA A 288 -8.00 16.22 6.84
N SER A 289 -9.26 16.37 6.46
CA SER A 289 -10.02 17.61 6.65
C SER A 289 -10.56 17.81 8.07
N MET A 290 -10.60 16.76 8.89
CA MET A 290 -11.22 16.75 10.22
C MET A 290 -10.20 16.73 11.36
N ILE A 291 -9.04 16.12 11.15
CA ILE A 291 -8.03 15.88 12.17
C ILE A 291 -6.88 16.86 12.02
N ASN A 292 -6.46 17.45 13.14
CA ASN A 292 -5.35 18.40 13.15
C ASN A 292 -4.06 17.76 13.66
N GLY A 293 -2.99 17.90 12.88
CA GLY A 293 -1.65 17.54 13.32
C GLY A 293 -1.19 16.16 12.93
N ILE A 294 -1.78 15.57 11.90
CA ILE A 294 -1.18 14.50 11.12
C ILE A 294 -0.28 15.14 10.07
N ASP A 295 0.94 14.65 9.93
CA ASP A 295 1.91 15.14 8.96
C ASP A 295 1.88 14.33 7.66
N VAL A 296 1.62 13.02 7.76
CA VAL A 296 1.58 12.09 6.63
C VAL A 296 0.44 11.09 6.80
N ILE A 297 -0.33 10.86 5.76
CA ILE A 297 -1.28 9.75 5.67
C ILE A 297 -0.77 8.80 4.58
N LEU A 298 -0.61 7.53 4.96
CA LEU A 298 -0.29 6.41 4.06
C LEU A 298 -1.54 5.54 3.96
N THR A 299 -2.15 5.49 2.74
CA THR A 299 -3.43 4.83 2.49
C THR A 299 -3.33 3.87 1.31
#